data_df9a463edd0b3d61e3e1c4e094456c89
#
_entry.id   df9a463edd0b3d61e3e1c4e094456c89
#
_cell.length_a   1.000
_cell.length_b   1.000
_cell.length_c   1.000
_cell.angle_alpha   90.00
_cell.angle_beta   90.00
_cell.angle_gamma   90.00
#
_symmetry.space_group_name_H-M   'P 1'
#
loop_
_entity.id
_entity.type
_entity.pdbx_description
1 polymer ?
#
loop_
_entity_poly.entity_id
_entity_poly.type
_entity_poly.pdbx_seq_one_letter_code
_entity_poly.pdbx_strand_id
1 'polypeptide(L)'
;MITSKTNPKIKNVVKLQKSSERREQNRIIIEGRREIERALACGFVIDTLFICNEIAKESIDIKANVIEEVSLEVFEKIAYREGSDGLLAVAIPRYSNLKDFKLKKNPLIIVLETVEKPGNLGAVMHWSRAPESMGVITWAAMENT
;
A
#
# COMPACT_ATOMS: atom_id res chain seq x y z
N MET A 1 -2.35 10.12 21.35
CA MET A 1 -3.28 9.02 20.97
C MET A 1 -4.58 9.62 20.43
N ILE A 2 -5.04 9.16 19.27
CA ILE A 2 -6.31 9.59 18.65
C ILE A 2 -7.43 8.63 19.10
N THR A 3 -8.43 9.16 19.78
CA THR A 3 -9.59 8.40 20.27
C THR A 3 -10.89 8.75 19.53
N SER A 4 -10.88 9.83 18.76
CA SER A 4 -12.09 10.31 18.07
C SER A 4 -12.16 9.83 16.63
N LYS A 5 -13.23 9.12 16.27
CA LYS A 5 -13.57 8.73 14.89
C LYS A 5 -13.82 9.92 13.96
N THR A 6 -14.01 11.12 14.52
CA THR A 6 -14.25 12.36 13.75
C THR A 6 -12.98 13.16 13.51
N ASN A 7 -11.82 12.68 14.02
CA ASN A 7 -10.54 13.32 13.78
C ASN A 7 -10.29 13.49 12.28
N PRO A 8 -9.80 14.64 11.80
CA PRO A 8 -9.55 14.88 10.37
C PRO A 8 -8.65 13.86 9.70
N LYS A 9 -7.60 13.37 10.39
CA LYS A 9 -6.71 12.33 9.87
C LYS A 9 -7.45 11.02 9.64
N ILE A 10 -8.30 10.63 10.59
CA ILE A 10 -9.12 9.40 10.48
C ILE A 10 -10.14 9.52 9.35
N LYS A 11 -10.80 10.67 9.24
CA LYS A 11 -11.71 10.94 8.10
C LYS A 11 -11.00 10.85 6.77
N ASN A 12 -9.73 11.33 6.70
CA ASN A 12 -8.95 11.24 5.47
C ASN A 12 -8.59 9.79 5.12
N VAL A 13 -8.21 8.97 6.09
CA VAL A 13 -7.98 7.52 5.84
C VAL A 13 -9.24 6.87 5.26
N VAL A 14 -10.41 7.16 5.81
CA VAL A 14 -11.68 6.65 5.29
C VAL A 14 -11.96 7.14 3.86
N LYS A 15 -11.65 8.40 3.53
CA LYS A 15 -11.75 8.90 2.16
C LYS A 15 -10.84 8.16 1.20
N LEU A 16 -9.59 7.88 1.59
CA LEU A 16 -8.61 7.15 0.79
C LEU A 16 -9.02 5.70 0.46
N GLN A 17 -10.10 5.19 1.05
CA GLN A 17 -10.71 3.93 0.62
C GLN A 17 -11.26 4.02 -0.81
N LYS A 18 -11.62 5.23 -1.28
CA LYS A 18 -12.08 5.47 -2.66
C LYS A 18 -10.89 5.66 -3.60
N SER A 19 -10.96 5.07 -4.79
CA SER A 19 -9.89 5.15 -5.80
C SER A 19 -9.68 6.59 -6.32
N SER A 20 -10.74 7.38 -6.44
CA SER A 20 -10.68 8.80 -6.83
C SER A 20 -9.83 9.62 -5.84
N GLU A 21 -10.08 9.45 -4.54
CA GLU A 21 -9.35 10.15 -3.49
C GLU A 21 -7.86 9.75 -3.46
N ARG A 22 -7.56 8.46 -3.65
CA ARG A 22 -6.17 8.00 -3.75
C ARG A 22 -5.41 8.63 -4.90
N ARG A 23 -6.07 8.80 -6.05
CA ARG A 23 -5.48 9.47 -7.22
C ARG A 23 -5.27 10.96 -6.99
N GLU A 24 -6.30 11.64 -6.49
CA GLU A 24 -6.27 13.07 -6.23
C GLU A 24 -5.18 13.44 -5.21
N GLN A 25 -5.11 12.71 -4.13
CA GLN A 25 -4.15 12.97 -3.05
C GLN A 25 -2.76 12.37 -3.30
N ASN A 26 -2.60 11.54 -4.32
CA ASN A 26 -1.39 10.73 -4.53
C ASN A 26 -0.98 9.96 -3.26
N ARG A 27 -1.94 9.29 -2.62
CA ARG A 27 -1.77 8.54 -1.39
C ARG A 27 -2.46 7.20 -1.50
N ILE A 28 -1.89 6.21 -0.85
CA ILE A 28 -2.48 4.87 -0.71
C ILE A 28 -2.51 4.46 0.75
N ILE A 29 -3.38 3.51 1.06
CA ILE A 29 -3.43 2.86 2.37
C ILE A 29 -2.75 1.51 2.25
N ILE A 30 -1.91 1.20 3.24
CA ILE A 30 -1.23 -0.09 3.37
C ILE A 30 -1.51 -0.59 4.78
N GLU A 31 -2.05 -1.80 4.90
CA GLU A 31 -2.37 -2.40 6.19
C GLU A 31 -1.51 -3.63 6.42
N GLY A 32 -0.94 -3.71 7.61
CA GLY A 32 -0.09 -4.80 8.07
C GLY A 32 1.41 -4.52 7.94
N ARG A 33 2.16 -4.99 8.95
CA ARG A 33 3.62 -4.82 9.06
C ARG A 33 4.36 -5.24 7.79
N ARG A 34 4.09 -6.46 7.37
CA ARG A 34 4.78 -7.09 6.23
C ARG A 34 4.57 -6.30 4.93
N GLU A 35 3.37 -5.80 4.70
CA GLU A 35 3.01 -5.01 3.53
C GLU A 35 3.68 -3.63 3.58
N ILE A 36 3.73 -3.01 4.77
CA ILE A 36 4.39 -1.71 4.99
C ILE A 36 5.91 -1.83 4.78
N GLU A 37 6.55 -2.85 5.35
CA GLU A 37 7.99 -3.10 5.18
C GLU A 37 8.34 -3.36 3.70
N ARG A 38 7.50 -4.09 2.97
CA ARG A 38 7.66 -4.30 1.52
C ARG A 38 7.54 -3.01 0.73
N ALA A 39 6.58 -2.17 1.07
CA ALA A 39 6.40 -0.87 0.42
C ALA A 39 7.64 0.01 0.63
N LEU A 40 8.18 0.07 1.85
CA LEU A 40 9.43 0.76 2.15
C LEU A 40 10.60 0.21 1.31
N ALA A 41 10.75 -1.11 1.23
CA ALA A 41 11.79 -1.76 0.43
C ALA A 41 11.64 -1.43 -1.08
N CYS A 42 10.41 -1.18 -1.54
CA CYS A 42 10.13 -0.72 -2.91
C CYS A 42 10.26 0.79 -3.10
N GLY A 43 10.69 1.54 -2.08
CA GLY A 43 10.93 2.98 -2.14
C GLY A 43 9.70 3.85 -1.97
N PHE A 44 8.61 3.31 -1.41
CA PHE A 44 7.48 4.09 -0.96
C PHE A 44 7.88 4.90 0.27
N VAL A 45 7.25 6.05 0.46
CA VAL A 45 7.44 6.87 1.66
C VAL A 45 6.20 6.71 2.55
N ILE A 46 6.41 6.30 3.80
CA ILE A 46 5.32 6.26 4.78
C ILE A 46 5.11 7.68 5.32
N ASP A 47 4.00 8.27 4.93
CA ASP A 47 3.62 9.62 5.34
C ASP A 47 3.10 9.62 6.78
N THR A 48 2.12 8.77 7.09
CA THR A 48 1.61 8.59 8.44
C THR A 48 1.45 7.11 8.74
N LEU A 49 1.99 6.68 9.88
CA LEU A 49 1.81 5.34 10.45
C LEU A 49 0.83 5.43 11.63
N PHE A 50 -0.28 4.72 11.55
CA PHE A 50 -1.23 4.55 12.64
C PHE A 50 -0.96 3.24 13.36
N ILE A 51 -0.87 3.31 14.70
CA ILE A 51 -0.54 2.19 15.56
C ILE A 51 -1.64 2.01 16.60
N CYS A 52 -2.21 0.81 16.67
CA CYS A 52 -3.07 0.40 17.76
C CYS A 52 -2.28 -0.48 18.72
N ASN A 53 -1.80 0.08 19.82
CA ASN A 53 -0.99 -0.62 20.82
C ASN A 53 -1.74 -1.76 21.52
N GLU A 54 -3.06 -1.76 21.49
CA GLU A 54 -3.89 -2.85 22.03
C GLU A 54 -3.79 -4.14 21.18
N ILE A 55 -3.47 -4.00 19.89
CA ILE A 55 -3.31 -5.12 18.95
C ILE A 55 -1.83 -5.38 18.65
N ALA A 56 -1.04 -4.31 18.43
CA ALA A 56 0.37 -4.40 18.05
C ALA A 56 1.20 -4.95 19.22
N LYS A 57 1.66 -6.19 19.08
CA LYS A 57 2.39 -6.92 20.14
C LYS A 57 3.90 -6.76 20.07
N GLU A 58 4.42 -6.31 18.95
CA GLU A 58 5.85 -6.24 18.67
C GLU A 58 6.35 -4.80 18.63
N SER A 59 7.64 -4.61 18.95
CA SER A 59 8.29 -3.32 18.78
C SER A 59 8.23 -2.87 17.32
N ILE A 60 7.94 -1.57 17.12
CA ILE A 60 7.72 -1.02 15.79
C ILE A 60 8.95 -0.20 15.41
N ASP A 61 9.74 -0.72 14.48
CA ASP A 61 10.88 -0.05 13.86
C ASP A 61 10.56 0.22 12.38
N ILE A 62 9.52 1.03 12.15
CA ILE A 62 9.07 1.42 10.82
C ILE A 62 9.33 2.92 10.65
N LYS A 63 10.13 3.27 9.64
CA LYS A 63 10.40 4.66 9.30
C LYS A 63 9.15 5.31 8.70
N ALA A 64 8.62 6.33 9.38
CA ALA A 64 7.50 7.14 8.92
C ALA A 64 7.74 8.62 9.21
N ASN A 65 7.11 9.51 8.42
CA ASN A 65 7.20 10.95 8.68
C ASN A 65 6.44 11.34 9.95
N VAL A 66 5.29 10.71 10.15
CA VAL A 66 4.44 10.91 11.34
C VAL A 66 4.00 9.55 11.88
N ILE A 67 4.05 9.39 13.19
CA ILE A 67 3.51 8.22 13.90
C ILE A 67 2.37 8.69 14.78
N GLU A 68 1.21 8.03 14.67
CA GLU A 68 0.00 8.34 15.42
C GLU A 68 -0.51 7.09 16.13
N GLU A 69 -0.59 7.17 17.43
CA GLU A 69 -1.29 6.16 18.23
C GLU A 69 -2.80 6.34 18.13
N VAL A 70 -3.52 5.25 17.95
CA VAL A 70 -4.98 5.25 17.87
C VAL A 70 -5.58 4.23 18.84
N SER A 71 -6.78 4.51 19.35
CA SER A 71 -7.54 3.54 20.14
C SER A 71 -8.04 2.39 19.26
N LEU A 72 -8.36 1.24 19.88
CA LEU A 72 -8.93 0.09 19.21
C LEU A 72 -10.16 0.45 18.37
N GLU A 73 -11.07 1.21 18.94
CA GLU A 73 -12.32 1.64 18.29
C GLU A 73 -12.08 2.50 17.02
N VAL A 74 -11.02 3.32 17.02
CA VAL A 74 -10.61 4.13 15.88
C VAL A 74 -9.92 3.26 14.85
N PHE A 75 -9.07 2.32 15.29
CA PHE A 75 -8.36 1.42 14.41
C PHE A 75 -9.33 0.51 13.64
N GLU A 76 -10.29 -0.10 14.31
CA GLU A 76 -11.35 -0.92 13.69
C GLU A 76 -12.14 -0.16 12.60
N LYS A 77 -12.32 1.16 12.76
CA LYS A 77 -12.98 1.99 11.75
C LYS A 77 -12.16 2.16 10.49
N ILE A 78 -10.84 2.18 10.56
CA ILE A 78 -9.94 2.44 9.42
C ILE A 78 -9.35 1.18 8.83
N ALA A 79 -9.32 0.08 9.58
CA ALA A 79 -8.84 -1.22 9.12
C ALA A 79 -9.77 -1.85 8.07
N TYR A 80 -9.18 -2.59 7.14
CA TYR A 80 -9.90 -3.32 6.09
C TYR A 80 -10.11 -4.79 6.43
N ARG A 81 -9.22 -5.35 7.27
CA ARG A 81 -9.16 -6.78 7.54
C ARG A 81 -9.59 -7.07 8.97
N GLU A 82 -10.36 -8.12 9.12
CA GLU A 82 -10.49 -8.79 10.41
C GLU A 82 -9.15 -9.47 10.75
N GLY A 83 -8.67 -9.31 11.98
CA GLY A 83 -7.40 -9.89 12.41
C GLY A 83 -6.15 -9.12 11.97
N SER A 84 -6.26 -7.81 11.83
CA SER A 84 -5.11 -6.93 11.60
C SER A 84 -4.07 -7.02 12.72
N ASP A 85 -2.80 -6.76 12.40
CA ASP A 85 -1.69 -6.69 13.36
C ASP A 85 -1.55 -5.33 14.06
N GLY A 86 -2.54 -4.46 13.92
CA GLY A 86 -2.59 -3.14 14.58
C GLY A 86 -1.79 -2.05 13.88
N LEU A 87 -1.34 -2.27 12.65
CA LEU A 87 -0.59 -1.31 11.85
C LEU A 87 -1.30 -0.94 10.56
N LEU A 88 -1.44 0.37 10.32
CA LEU A 88 -1.98 0.92 9.08
C LEU A 88 -1.18 2.16 8.69
N ALA A 89 -0.76 2.23 7.43
CA ALA A 89 0.00 3.34 6.90
C ALA A 89 -0.74 4.07 5.79
N VAL A 90 -0.61 5.38 5.77
CA VAL A 90 -0.82 6.21 4.59
C VAL A 90 0.53 6.42 3.94
N ALA A 91 0.69 6.03 2.69
CA ALA A 91 1.95 6.07 1.97
C ALA A 91 1.86 6.87 0.68
N ILE A 92 3.00 7.47 0.31
CA ILE A 92 3.23 8.08 -0.99
C ILE A 92 3.81 7.01 -1.90
N PRO A 93 3.09 6.58 -2.95
CA PRO A 93 3.60 5.57 -3.87
C PRO A 93 4.78 6.12 -4.68
N ARG A 94 5.73 5.25 -4.97
CA ARG A 94 6.77 5.52 -5.96
C ARG A 94 6.28 5.07 -7.32
N TYR A 95 6.11 6.01 -8.23
CA TYR A 95 5.84 5.69 -9.63
C TYR A 95 7.16 5.51 -10.38
N SER A 96 7.28 4.41 -11.12
CA SER A 96 8.37 4.18 -12.07
C SER A 96 7.89 4.54 -13.46
N ASN A 97 8.63 5.38 -14.18
CA ASN A 97 8.38 5.63 -15.58
C ASN A 97 8.92 4.50 -16.45
N LEU A 98 8.25 4.19 -17.55
CA LEU A 98 8.76 3.21 -18.54
C LEU A 98 10.17 3.56 -19.03
N LYS A 99 10.53 4.85 -19.05
CA LYS A 99 11.88 5.34 -19.41
C LYS A 99 12.96 4.93 -18.42
N ASP A 100 12.61 4.66 -17.19
CA ASP A 100 13.53 4.26 -16.12
C ASP A 100 13.77 2.73 -16.12
N PHE A 101 13.06 2.01 -16.98
CA PHE A 101 13.11 0.56 -17.05
C PHE A 101 14.38 0.10 -17.80
N LYS A 102 15.36 -0.38 -17.07
CA LYS A 102 16.58 -0.98 -17.66
C LYS A 102 16.32 -2.44 -17.98
N LEU A 103 16.07 -2.74 -19.23
CA LEU A 103 15.90 -4.11 -19.71
C LEU A 103 17.27 -4.80 -19.84
N LYS A 104 17.35 -6.06 -19.41
CA LYS A 104 18.53 -6.93 -19.62
C LYS A 104 18.55 -7.48 -21.06
N LYS A 105 19.62 -8.18 -21.46
CA LYS A 105 19.91 -8.60 -22.83
C LYS A 105 18.81 -9.43 -23.52
N ASN A 106 18.02 -10.19 -22.75
CA ASN A 106 16.88 -10.97 -23.26
C ASN A 106 15.71 -10.83 -22.27
N PRO A 107 14.97 -9.71 -22.30
CA PRO A 107 13.91 -9.49 -21.34
C PRO A 107 12.65 -10.27 -21.71
N LEU A 108 12.04 -10.91 -20.74
CA LEU A 108 10.65 -11.34 -20.83
C LEU A 108 9.79 -10.25 -20.22
N ILE A 109 8.92 -9.65 -21.02
CA ILE A 109 8.01 -8.59 -20.58
C ILE A 109 6.60 -9.16 -20.59
N ILE A 110 5.92 -9.09 -19.45
CA ILE A 110 4.51 -9.44 -19.32
C ILE A 110 3.74 -8.15 -19.16
N VAL A 111 2.83 -7.86 -20.07
CA VAL A 111 1.91 -6.72 -20.01
C VAL A 111 0.56 -7.24 -19.54
N LEU A 112 0.08 -6.72 -18.42
CA LEU A 112 -1.23 -7.06 -17.86
C LEU A 112 -2.14 -5.84 -18.01
N GLU A 113 -3.23 -6.04 -18.76
CA GLU A 113 -4.29 -5.05 -18.91
C GLU A 113 -5.48 -5.45 -18.03
N THR A 114 -6.06 -4.48 -17.31
CA THR A 114 -7.29 -4.62 -16.54
C THR A 114 -7.36 -5.86 -15.65
N VAL A 115 -6.43 -5.97 -14.70
CA VAL A 115 -6.46 -7.08 -13.73
C VAL A 115 -7.47 -6.74 -12.63
N GLU A 116 -8.69 -7.26 -12.75
CA GLU A 116 -9.77 -7.01 -11.80
C GLU A 116 -9.60 -7.74 -10.46
N LYS A 117 -8.98 -8.94 -10.49
CA LYS A 117 -8.81 -9.77 -9.29
C LYS A 117 -7.39 -9.68 -8.74
N PRO A 118 -7.19 -9.15 -7.52
CA PRO A 118 -5.87 -9.07 -6.89
C PRO A 118 -5.11 -10.40 -6.82
N GLY A 119 -5.83 -11.52 -6.68
CA GLY A 119 -5.25 -12.86 -6.67
C GLY A 119 -4.57 -13.24 -8.01
N ASN A 120 -5.14 -12.83 -9.14
CA ASN A 120 -4.55 -13.08 -10.46
C ASN A 120 -3.26 -12.28 -10.65
N LEU A 121 -3.25 -11.01 -10.23
CA LEU A 121 -2.03 -10.20 -10.22
C LEU A 121 -0.96 -10.84 -9.33
N GLY A 122 -1.35 -11.26 -8.12
CA GLY A 122 -0.45 -11.93 -7.18
C GLY A 122 0.14 -13.22 -7.75
N ALA A 123 -0.64 -14.02 -8.47
CA ALA A 123 -0.17 -15.23 -9.12
C ALA A 123 0.88 -14.92 -10.20
N VAL A 124 0.61 -13.96 -11.10
CA VAL A 124 1.58 -13.54 -12.12
C VAL A 124 2.86 -12.98 -11.49
N MET A 125 2.75 -12.15 -10.47
CA MET A 125 3.91 -11.61 -9.75
C MET A 125 4.69 -12.68 -9.00
N HIS A 126 4.03 -13.75 -8.53
CA HIS A 126 4.71 -14.88 -7.91
C HIS A 126 5.55 -15.66 -8.94
N TRP A 127 4.99 -15.90 -10.11
CA TRP A 127 5.71 -16.51 -11.23
C TRP A 127 6.87 -15.65 -11.75
N SER A 128 6.76 -14.31 -11.68
CA SER A 128 7.81 -13.38 -12.09
C SER A 128 9.01 -13.30 -11.14
N ARG A 129 8.97 -13.99 -10.01
CA ARG A 129 10.14 -14.21 -9.13
C ARG A 129 11.17 -15.20 -9.72
N ALA A 130 10.81 -15.91 -10.75
CA ALA A 130 11.75 -16.66 -11.56
C ALA A 130 12.45 -15.70 -12.54
N PRO A 131 13.50 -16.03 -13.17
CA PRO A 131 14.87 -15.54 -13.10
C PRO A 131 15.03 -14.03 -13.36
N GLU A 132 16.21 -13.52 -13.09
CA GLU A 132 16.67 -12.11 -13.18
C GLU A 132 16.43 -11.36 -14.52
N SER A 133 15.79 -11.97 -15.50
CA SER A 133 15.49 -11.43 -16.83
C SER A 133 14.05 -11.00 -17.04
N MET A 134 13.15 -11.19 -16.04
CA MET A 134 11.73 -10.91 -16.20
C MET A 134 11.35 -9.53 -15.64
N GLY A 135 10.69 -8.73 -16.46
CA GLY A 135 10.00 -7.49 -16.04
C GLY A 135 8.49 -7.67 -16.15
N VAL A 136 7.75 -7.27 -15.11
CA VAL A 136 6.29 -7.23 -15.15
C VAL A 136 5.84 -5.79 -15.21
N ILE A 137 5.09 -5.43 -16.25
CA ILE A 137 4.45 -4.12 -16.38
C ILE A 137 2.96 -4.32 -16.21
N THR A 138 2.40 -3.67 -15.22
CA THR A 138 0.95 -3.63 -15.03
C THR A 138 0.40 -2.34 -15.56
N TRP A 139 -0.55 -2.41 -16.47
CA TRP A 139 -1.29 -1.28 -16.98
C TRP A 139 -2.73 -1.38 -16.48
N ALA A 140 -3.20 -0.37 -15.77
CA ALA A 140 -4.62 -0.21 -15.51
C ALA A 140 -5.17 0.71 -16.59
N ALA A 141 -5.89 0.18 -17.56
CA ALA A 141 -6.70 1.00 -18.45
C ALA A 141 -7.74 1.73 -17.60
N MET A 142 -7.67 3.05 -17.59
CA MET A 142 -8.74 3.87 -17.03
C MET A 142 -9.81 3.95 -18.10
N GLU A 143 -10.85 3.15 -17.99
CA GLU A 143 -12.09 3.47 -18.68
C GLU A 143 -12.64 4.75 -18.06
N ASN A 144 -12.67 5.80 -18.87
CA ASN A 144 -13.47 6.97 -18.61
C ASN A 144 -14.94 6.56 -18.80
N THR A 145 -15.65 6.39 -17.72
CA THR A 145 -17.12 6.48 -17.65
C THR A 145 -17.49 7.54 -16.66
#